data_7841f798dcfca73a87b89e9b4407ca11
#
_entry.id   7841f798dcfca73a87b89e9b4407ca11
#
_cell.length_a   1.000
_cell.length_b   1.000
_cell.length_c   1.000
_cell.angle_alpha   90.00
_cell.angle_beta   90.00
_cell.angle_gamma   90.00
#
_symmetry.space_group_name_H-M   'P 1'
#
loop_
_entity.id
_entity.type
_entity.pdbx_description
1 polymer ?
#
loop_
_entity_poly.entity_id
_entity_poly.type
_entity_poly.pdbx_seq_one_letter_code
_entity_poly.pdbx_strand_id
1 'polypeptide(L)'
;SGLWNMVCLPFDLSSAQVRKYFEEVKALESVELAGEDCNLNFGNVRDMVAGVPYLVKVAQTVSVQTYEKVTIDADAVSSGATVVSDGAVTARLQGTFQKVVPYGDNVYAYEPNVFSKAETGTEIKAFRGYLELEGVFPKRLNLYIDGEQTGVRLVKGADEDAKVNVYTTD
;
A
#
# COMPACT_ATOMS: atom_id res chain seq x y z
N SER A 1 3.57 13.24 13.97
CA SER A 1 3.90 12.29 12.92
C SER A 1 2.97 12.51 11.74
N GLY A 2 3.39 12.63 10.57
CA GLY A 2 2.59 12.78 9.35
C GLY A 2 2.78 11.63 8.37
N LEU A 3 3.45 10.56 8.80
CA LEU A 3 3.76 9.44 7.92
C LEU A 3 2.64 8.42 7.86
N TRP A 4 2.36 7.96 6.65
CA TRP A 4 1.48 6.84 6.40
C TRP A 4 2.23 5.53 6.56
N ASN A 5 1.62 4.59 7.26
CA ASN A 5 2.15 3.24 7.42
C ASN A 5 1.22 2.24 6.74
N MET A 6 1.77 1.23 6.10
CA MET A 6 0.97 0.15 5.55
C MET A 6 0.79 -0.95 6.57
N VAL A 7 -0.47 -1.36 6.80
CA VAL A 7 -0.81 -2.45 7.71
C VAL A 7 -1.78 -3.41 7.04
N CYS A 8 -1.65 -4.69 7.38
CA CYS A 8 -2.58 -5.75 7.01
C CYS A 8 -2.89 -6.56 8.26
N LEU A 9 -4.11 -6.46 8.78
CA LEU A 9 -4.49 -7.06 10.04
C LEU A 9 -5.19 -8.41 9.83
N PRO A 10 -5.00 -9.39 10.72
CA PRO A 10 -5.67 -10.69 10.64
C PRO A 10 -7.07 -10.68 11.29
N PHE A 11 -7.70 -9.54 11.39
CA PHE A 11 -9.04 -9.37 11.96
C PHE A 11 -9.71 -8.13 11.39
N ASP A 12 -11.05 -8.12 11.45
CA ASP A 12 -11.84 -6.95 11.08
C ASP A 12 -11.82 -5.91 12.20
N LEU A 13 -11.93 -4.66 11.82
CA LEU A 13 -12.21 -3.54 12.74
C LEU A 13 -13.45 -2.80 12.26
N SER A 14 -14.42 -2.63 13.15
CA SER A 14 -15.57 -1.77 12.91
C SER A 14 -15.17 -0.30 12.84
N SER A 15 -16.04 0.55 12.32
CA SER A 15 -15.76 1.99 12.25
C SER A 15 -15.48 2.61 13.61
N ALA A 16 -16.12 2.13 14.67
CA ALA A 16 -15.85 2.58 16.04
C ALA A 16 -14.46 2.18 16.52
N GLN A 17 -14.04 0.94 16.21
CA GLN A 17 -12.69 0.44 16.52
C GLN A 17 -11.63 1.18 15.72
N VAL A 18 -11.86 1.41 14.42
CA VAL A 18 -10.94 2.19 13.57
C VAL A 18 -10.68 3.57 14.18
N ARG A 19 -11.73 4.30 14.56
CA ARG A 19 -11.58 5.62 15.20
C ARG A 19 -10.85 5.59 16.54
N LYS A 20 -10.88 4.44 17.22
CA LYS A 20 -10.17 4.26 18.49
C LYS A 20 -8.65 4.11 18.29
N TYR A 21 -8.24 3.41 17.22
CA TYR A 21 -6.85 3.01 17.02
C TYR A 21 -6.09 3.86 16.00
N PHE A 22 -6.80 4.46 15.05
CA PHE A 22 -6.19 5.21 13.94
C PHE A 22 -6.77 6.60 13.80
N GLU A 23 -5.91 7.54 13.45
CA GLU A 23 -6.33 8.90 13.09
C GLU A 23 -7.00 8.89 11.70
N GLU A 24 -6.39 8.20 10.75
CA GLU A 24 -6.91 8.05 9.39
C GLU A 24 -6.58 6.66 8.83
N VAL A 25 -7.48 6.14 8.00
CA VAL A 25 -7.30 4.89 7.26
C VAL A 25 -7.70 5.08 5.81
N LYS A 26 -6.87 4.61 4.88
CA LYS A 26 -7.09 4.70 3.43
C LYS A 26 -6.92 3.33 2.79
N ALA A 27 -7.76 3.05 1.80
CA ALA A 27 -7.66 1.85 0.96
C ALA A 27 -7.31 2.23 -0.48
N LEU A 28 -6.68 1.33 -1.20
CA LEU A 28 -6.49 1.48 -2.64
C LEU A 28 -7.85 1.42 -3.33
N GLU A 29 -8.22 2.51 -4.01
CA GLU A 29 -9.52 2.64 -4.69
C GLU A 29 -9.43 2.46 -6.19
N SER A 30 -8.38 2.96 -6.81
CA SER A 30 -8.21 2.90 -8.25
C SER A 30 -6.77 2.99 -8.68
N VAL A 31 -6.52 2.58 -9.91
CA VAL A 31 -5.26 2.75 -10.61
C VAL A 31 -5.57 3.38 -11.97
N GLU A 32 -4.68 4.21 -12.45
CA GLU A 32 -4.83 4.87 -13.75
C GLU A 32 -3.47 4.90 -14.44
N LEU A 33 -3.46 4.46 -15.71
CA LEU A 33 -2.33 4.64 -16.59
C LEU A 33 -2.48 5.99 -17.30
N ALA A 34 -1.59 6.92 -17.01
CA ALA A 34 -1.56 8.25 -17.60
C ALA A 34 -0.26 8.43 -18.41
N GLY A 35 -0.31 8.12 -19.71
CA GLY A 35 0.88 8.07 -20.54
C GLY A 35 1.82 6.95 -20.10
N GLU A 36 3.01 7.31 -19.64
CA GLU A 36 4.00 6.35 -19.11
C GLU A 36 4.00 6.27 -17.59
N ASP A 37 3.12 7.03 -16.94
CA ASP A 37 2.97 7.07 -15.50
C ASP A 37 1.82 6.17 -15.05
N CYS A 38 1.95 5.58 -13.88
CA CYS A 38 0.89 4.83 -13.22
C CYS A 38 0.51 5.55 -11.92
N ASN A 39 -0.75 5.93 -11.80
CA ASN A 39 -1.27 6.64 -10.63
C ASN A 39 -2.06 5.68 -9.75
N LEU A 40 -1.68 5.59 -8.49
CA LEU A 40 -2.39 4.81 -7.47
C LEU A 40 -3.17 5.79 -6.59
N ASN A 41 -4.47 5.56 -6.47
CA ASN A 41 -5.35 6.43 -5.70
C ASN A 41 -5.86 5.69 -4.47
N PHE A 42 -5.59 6.26 -3.30
CA PHE A 42 -6.09 5.79 -2.01
C PHE A 42 -7.12 6.77 -1.47
N GLY A 43 -8.18 6.26 -0.91
CA GLY A 43 -9.25 7.06 -0.34
C GLY A 43 -9.76 6.51 0.98
N ASN A 44 -10.63 7.30 1.61
CA ASN A 44 -11.17 7.01 2.93
C ASN A 44 -11.96 5.71 3.00
N VAL A 45 -11.74 4.96 4.06
CA VAL A 45 -12.61 3.85 4.46
C VAL A 45 -13.02 4.02 5.91
N ARG A 46 -14.15 3.41 6.28
CA ARG A 46 -14.69 3.49 7.64
C ARG A 46 -14.26 2.31 8.49
N ASP A 47 -14.23 1.13 7.90
CA ASP A 47 -13.93 -0.13 8.54
C ASP A 47 -12.71 -0.76 7.90
N MET A 48 -12.09 -1.70 8.61
CA MET A 48 -11.00 -2.49 8.07
C MET A 48 -11.40 -3.96 8.02
N VAL A 49 -11.06 -4.61 6.94
CA VAL A 49 -11.35 -6.03 6.71
C VAL A 49 -10.07 -6.84 6.87
N ALA A 50 -10.17 -7.99 7.52
CA ALA A 50 -9.04 -8.90 7.70
C ALA A 50 -8.38 -9.26 6.36
N GLY A 51 -7.07 -9.26 6.32
CA GLY A 51 -6.29 -9.64 5.15
C GLY A 51 -6.16 -8.57 4.06
N VAL A 52 -6.82 -7.43 4.22
CA VAL A 52 -6.74 -6.30 3.27
C VAL A 52 -5.69 -5.31 3.73
N PRO A 53 -4.75 -4.91 2.87
CA PRO A 53 -3.79 -3.86 3.21
C PRO A 53 -4.40 -2.47 3.18
N TYR A 54 -4.05 -1.65 4.17
CA TYR A 54 -4.48 -0.26 4.29
C TYR A 54 -3.29 0.65 4.60
N LEU A 55 -3.39 1.91 4.19
CA LEU A 55 -2.54 2.97 4.69
C LEU A 55 -3.18 3.59 5.92
N VAL A 56 -2.43 3.71 7.00
CA VAL A 56 -2.93 4.23 8.27
C VAL A 56 -2.04 5.34 8.81
N LYS A 57 -2.67 6.31 9.47
CA LYS A 57 -2.00 7.26 10.35
C LYS A 57 -2.38 6.97 11.79
N VAL A 58 -1.41 7.08 12.70
CA VAL A 58 -1.64 7.01 14.12
C VAL A 58 -1.41 8.38 14.75
N ALA A 59 -2.23 8.73 15.74
CA ALA A 59 -2.09 10.01 16.44
C ALA A 59 -0.78 10.08 17.23
N GLN A 60 -0.33 8.94 17.74
CA GLN A 60 0.93 8.82 18.48
C GLN A 60 1.62 7.51 18.10
N THR A 61 2.94 7.57 18.01
CA THR A 61 3.74 6.36 17.83
C THR A 61 3.76 5.57 19.13
N VAL A 62 3.30 4.33 19.07
CA VAL A 62 3.33 3.40 20.19
C VAL A 62 4.21 2.20 19.84
N SER A 63 4.92 1.67 20.82
CA SER A 63 5.76 0.48 20.63
C SER A 63 4.93 -0.80 20.52
N VAL A 64 3.77 -0.82 21.17
CA VAL A 64 2.83 -1.95 21.14
C VAL A 64 1.42 -1.39 21.04
N GLN A 65 0.64 -1.89 20.07
CA GLN A 65 -0.77 -1.61 19.94
C GLN A 65 -1.57 -2.83 20.33
N THR A 66 -2.47 -2.67 21.29
CA THR A 66 -3.41 -3.73 21.71
C THR A 66 -4.77 -3.51 21.07
N TYR A 67 -5.27 -4.52 20.40
CA TYR A 67 -6.61 -4.52 19.81
C TYR A 67 -7.54 -5.38 20.66
N GLU A 68 -8.73 -4.88 20.91
CA GLU A 68 -9.73 -5.54 21.75
C GLU A 68 -10.96 -5.96 20.93
N LYS A 69 -11.62 -7.02 21.34
CA LYS A 69 -12.86 -7.54 20.74
C LYS A 69 -12.70 -7.82 19.25
N VAL A 70 -11.60 -8.48 18.91
CA VAL A 70 -11.30 -8.89 17.53
C VAL A 70 -11.26 -10.40 17.43
N THR A 71 -11.56 -10.92 16.24
CA THR A 71 -11.48 -12.35 15.93
C THR A 71 -10.42 -12.56 14.86
N ILE A 72 -9.40 -13.35 15.18
CA ILE A 72 -8.29 -13.63 14.27
C ILE A 72 -8.76 -14.58 13.16
N ASP A 73 -8.49 -14.19 11.91
CA ASP A 73 -8.61 -15.03 10.72
C ASP A 73 -7.23 -15.13 10.06
N ALA A 74 -6.55 -16.23 10.34
CA ALA A 74 -5.19 -16.46 9.87
C ALA A 74 -5.09 -16.69 8.35
N ASP A 75 -6.18 -17.02 7.70
CA ASP A 75 -6.23 -17.33 6.26
C ASP A 75 -6.74 -16.15 5.42
N ALA A 76 -7.16 -15.07 6.06
CA ALA A 76 -7.79 -13.92 5.37
C ALA A 76 -6.89 -13.31 4.29
N VAL A 77 -5.58 -13.34 4.43
CA VAL A 77 -4.63 -12.78 3.46
C VAL A 77 -4.68 -13.47 2.10
N SER A 78 -5.11 -14.73 2.05
CA SER A 78 -5.21 -15.50 0.81
C SER A 78 -6.30 -14.98 -0.14
N SER A 79 -7.29 -14.26 0.40
CA SER A 79 -8.42 -13.71 -0.36
C SER A 79 -8.59 -12.19 -0.20
N GLY A 80 -7.78 -11.57 0.66
CA GLY A 80 -7.93 -10.17 1.04
C GLY A 80 -7.21 -9.16 0.14
N ALA A 81 -6.54 -9.60 -0.93
CA ALA A 81 -5.87 -8.69 -1.83
C ALA A 81 -6.85 -7.70 -2.48
N THR A 82 -6.47 -6.43 -2.54
CA THR A 82 -7.22 -5.41 -3.29
C THR A 82 -6.73 -5.41 -4.74
N VAL A 83 -7.65 -5.61 -5.67
CA VAL A 83 -7.35 -5.61 -7.11
C VAL A 83 -8.17 -4.51 -7.78
N VAL A 84 -7.50 -3.59 -8.44
CA VAL A 84 -8.13 -2.50 -9.20
C VAL A 84 -7.52 -2.43 -10.60
N SER A 85 -8.31 -1.99 -11.58
CA SER A 85 -7.85 -1.90 -12.97
C SER A 85 -8.56 -0.76 -13.69
N ASP A 86 -7.85 -0.13 -14.61
CA ASP A 86 -8.45 0.84 -15.56
C ASP A 86 -8.63 0.26 -16.97
N GLY A 87 -8.37 -1.04 -17.13
CA GLY A 87 -8.40 -1.75 -18.42
C GLY A 87 -7.04 -1.83 -19.12
N ALA A 88 -6.12 -0.93 -18.83
CA ALA A 88 -4.75 -0.93 -19.38
C ALA A 88 -3.75 -1.47 -18.36
N VAL A 89 -3.92 -1.14 -17.10
CA VAL A 89 -3.09 -1.61 -15.98
C VAL A 89 -3.98 -2.21 -14.91
N THR A 90 -3.51 -3.27 -14.28
CA THR A 90 -4.12 -3.87 -13.09
C THR A 90 -3.15 -3.77 -11.94
N ALA A 91 -3.60 -3.23 -10.83
CA ALA A 91 -2.83 -3.14 -9.59
C ALA A 91 -3.42 -4.10 -8.56
N ARG A 92 -2.56 -4.94 -8.00
CA ARG A 92 -2.89 -5.88 -6.93
C ARG A 92 -2.11 -5.51 -5.68
N LEU A 93 -2.79 -5.10 -4.64
CA LEU A 93 -2.18 -4.83 -3.33
C LEU A 93 -2.39 -6.06 -2.45
N GLN A 94 -1.30 -6.80 -2.21
CA GLN A 94 -1.28 -8.06 -1.51
C GLN A 94 -0.79 -7.89 -0.08
N GLY A 95 -1.57 -8.35 0.89
CA GLY A 95 -1.19 -8.35 2.29
C GLY A 95 -0.32 -9.53 2.69
N THR A 96 0.33 -9.40 3.84
CA THR A 96 1.19 -10.43 4.42
C THR A 96 0.88 -10.61 5.91
N PHE A 97 0.83 -11.86 6.39
CA PHE A 97 0.80 -12.17 7.83
C PHE A 97 2.12 -12.75 8.32
N GLN A 98 2.99 -13.06 7.40
CA GLN A 98 4.35 -13.55 7.67
C GLN A 98 5.33 -12.76 6.81
N LYS A 99 6.60 -12.83 7.16
CA LYS A 99 7.65 -12.28 6.31
C LYS A 99 7.66 -13.03 4.98
N VAL A 100 7.63 -12.30 3.87
CA VAL A 100 7.68 -12.85 2.52
C VAL A 100 8.76 -12.17 1.70
N VAL A 101 9.28 -12.89 0.70
CA VAL A 101 10.11 -12.34 -0.35
C VAL A 101 9.31 -12.48 -1.63
N PRO A 102 8.65 -11.40 -2.10
CA PRO A 102 7.82 -11.48 -3.29
C PRO A 102 8.68 -11.75 -4.52
N TYR A 103 8.11 -12.48 -5.45
CA TYR A 103 8.76 -12.87 -6.69
C TYR A 103 8.04 -12.25 -7.88
N GLY A 104 8.81 -11.69 -8.80
CA GLY A 104 8.29 -11.11 -10.03
C GLY A 104 9.01 -9.83 -10.43
N ASP A 105 8.84 -9.46 -11.70
CA ASP A 105 9.55 -8.32 -12.30
C ASP A 105 8.84 -6.98 -12.05
N ASN A 106 7.60 -7.00 -11.62
CA ASN A 106 6.76 -5.81 -11.50
C ASN A 106 6.13 -5.71 -10.10
N VAL A 107 6.97 -5.91 -9.08
CA VAL A 107 6.62 -5.88 -7.66
C VAL A 107 7.20 -4.64 -7.02
N TYR A 108 6.42 -4.00 -6.16
CA TYR A 108 6.79 -2.75 -5.49
C TYR A 108 6.58 -2.88 -4.00
N ALA A 109 7.60 -2.50 -3.22
CA ALA A 109 7.54 -2.42 -1.78
C ALA A 109 7.09 -1.02 -1.35
N TYR A 110 6.29 -0.95 -0.27
CA TYR A 110 5.91 0.33 0.31
C TYR A 110 7.02 0.87 1.19
N GLU A 111 7.40 2.10 0.92
CA GLU A 111 8.21 2.95 1.79
C GLU A 111 7.34 4.13 2.20
N PRO A 112 7.62 4.85 3.31
CA PRO A 112 6.77 5.97 3.69
C PRO A 112 6.50 6.93 2.54
N ASN A 113 5.23 7.05 2.17
CA ASN A 113 4.67 7.89 1.11
C ASN A 113 5.03 7.51 -0.34
N VAL A 114 5.72 6.41 -0.59
CA VAL A 114 6.06 5.96 -1.96
C VAL A 114 6.04 4.43 -2.08
N PHE A 115 5.84 3.94 -3.30
CA PHE A 115 6.13 2.55 -3.66
C PHE A 115 7.41 2.51 -4.49
N SER A 116 8.33 1.64 -4.12
CA SER A 116 9.59 1.45 -4.81
C SER A 116 9.69 0.04 -5.39
N LYS A 117 10.23 -0.08 -6.61
CA LYS A 117 10.42 -1.39 -7.22
C LYS A 117 11.26 -2.29 -6.31
N ALA A 118 10.72 -3.47 -6.01
CA ALA A 118 11.40 -4.46 -5.20
C ALA A 118 12.55 -5.09 -5.98
N GLU A 119 13.73 -5.10 -5.38
CA GLU A 119 14.88 -5.82 -5.92
C GLU A 119 14.84 -7.28 -5.47
N THR A 120 15.61 -8.14 -6.16
CA THR A 120 15.74 -9.54 -5.77
C THR A 120 16.16 -9.67 -4.32
N GLY A 121 15.39 -10.44 -3.54
CA GLY A 121 15.64 -10.64 -2.12
C GLY A 121 15.04 -9.59 -1.20
N THR A 122 14.28 -8.63 -1.73
CA THR A 122 13.55 -7.66 -0.88
C THR A 122 12.58 -8.41 0.03
N GLU A 123 12.68 -8.16 1.34
CA GLU A 123 11.82 -8.75 2.35
C GLU A 123 10.66 -7.82 2.70
N ILE A 124 9.44 -8.35 2.67
CA ILE A 124 8.25 -7.67 3.18
C ILE A 124 7.95 -8.26 4.56
N LYS A 125 7.90 -7.41 5.56
CA LYS A 125 7.63 -7.83 6.95
C LYS A 125 6.19 -8.33 7.10
N ALA A 126 5.96 -9.11 8.14
CA ALA A 126 4.62 -9.54 8.52
C ALA A 126 3.70 -8.33 8.78
N PHE A 127 2.41 -8.51 8.50
CA PHE A 127 1.36 -7.51 8.69
C PHE A 127 1.56 -6.21 7.87
N ARG A 128 2.15 -6.37 6.70
CA ARG A 128 2.38 -5.32 5.69
C ARG A 128 1.75 -5.73 4.37
N GLY A 129 2.14 -5.08 3.31
CA GLY A 129 1.70 -5.43 1.97
C GLY A 129 2.69 -4.98 0.92
N TYR A 130 2.49 -5.46 -0.28
CA TYR A 130 3.27 -5.09 -1.46
C TYR A 130 2.35 -4.99 -2.67
N LEU A 131 2.81 -4.26 -3.68
CA LEU A 131 2.05 -3.99 -4.89
C LEU A 131 2.60 -4.81 -6.05
N GLU A 132 1.72 -5.40 -6.84
CA GLU A 132 2.02 -6.00 -8.13
C GLU A 132 1.26 -5.24 -9.22
N LEU A 133 1.94 -4.94 -10.33
CA LEU A 133 1.31 -4.35 -11.51
C LEU A 133 1.32 -5.33 -12.67
N GLU A 134 0.22 -5.39 -13.41
CA GLU A 134 0.09 -6.17 -14.64
C GLU A 134 -0.31 -5.27 -15.80
N GLY A 135 0.21 -5.58 -16.98
CA GLY A 135 -0.12 -4.90 -18.24
C GLY A 135 0.86 -3.85 -18.67
N VAL A 136 1.56 -3.21 -17.75
CA VAL A 136 2.52 -2.15 -18.06
C VAL A 136 3.71 -2.17 -17.10
N PHE A 137 4.85 -1.64 -17.57
CA PHE A 137 5.99 -1.28 -16.74
C PHE A 137 6.09 0.25 -16.75
N PRO A 138 5.53 0.96 -15.76
CA PRO A 138 5.49 2.41 -15.79
C PRO A 138 6.87 3.02 -15.58
N LYS A 139 7.08 4.20 -16.13
CA LYS A 139 8.29 4.99 -15.85
C LYS A 139 8.22 5.68 -14.49
N ARG A 140 7.02 6.07 -14.08
CA ARG A 140 6.77 6.67 -12.77
C ARG A 140 5.58 5.99 -12.10
N LEU A 141 5.72 5.82 -10.81
CA LEU A 141 4.64 5.32 -9.96
C LEU A 141 4.28 6.43 -8.98
N ASN A 142 3.10 6.99 -9.14
CA ASN A 142 2.62 8.11 -8.35
C ASN A 142 1.61 7.64 -7.31
N LEU A 143 1.77 8.11 -6.09
CA LEU A 143 0.86 7.81 -4.99
C LEU A 143 0.02 9.05 -4.68
N TYR A 144 -1.30 8.88 -4.72
CA TYR A 144 -2.27 9.90 -4.36
C TYR A 144 -3.09 9.44 -3.17
N ILE A 145 -3.26 10.30 -2.19
CA ILE A 145 -4.12 10.08 -1.04
C ILE A 145 -5.15 11.21 -0.99
N ASP A 146 -6.43 10.88 -1.08
CA ASP A 146 -7.54 11.84 -1.18
C ASP A 146 -7.37 12.84 -2.33
N GLY A 147 -6.81 12.37 -3.47
CA GLY A 147 -6.57 13.19 -4.64
C GLY A 147 -5.31 14.05 -4.58
N GLU A 148 -4.56 14.04 -3.49
CA GLU A 148 -3.30 14.77 -3.35
C GLU A 148 -2.10 13.84 -3.54
N GLN A 149 -1.16 14.26 -4.37
CA GLN A 149 0.05 13.51 -4.60
C GLN A 149 0.95 13.55 -3.37
N THR A 150 1.24 12.36 -2.81
CA THR A 150 2.10 12.23 -1.62
C THR A 150 3.52 11.87 -1.96
N GLY A 151 3.73 11.12 -3.06
CA GLY A 151 5.06 10.73 -3.49
C GLY A 151 5.10 10.34 -4.95
N VAL A 152 6.24 10.57 -5.57
CA VAL A 152 6.58 10.16 -6.94
C VAL A 152 7.88 9.39 -6.88
N ARG A 153 7.90 8.24 -7.51
CA ARG A 153 9.13 7.46 -7.65
C ARG A 153 9.35 7.11 -9.11
N LEU A 154 10.53 7.44 -9.63
CA LEU A 154 10.97 6.96 -10.92
C LEU A 154 11.26 5.46 -10.83
N VAL A 155 10.71 4.67 -11.74
CA VAL A 155 10.96 3.24 -11.78
C VAL A 155 12.37 3.00 -12.33
N LYS A 156 13.17 2.24 -11.58
CA LYS A 156 14.54 1.93 -11.92
C LYS A 156 14.63 1.26 -13.31
N GLY A 157 15.53 1.76 -14.14
CA GLY A 157 15.75 1.26 -15.50
C GLY A 157 14.82 1.83 -16.56
N ALA A 158 13.84 2.66 -16.18
CA ALA A 158 12.95 3.31 -17.13
C ALA A 158 13.66 4.43 -17.93
N ASP A 159 14.54 5.17 -17.26
CA ASP A 159 15.37 6.21 -17.85
C ASP A 159 16.65 6.37 -17.01
N GLU A 160 17.78 5.92 -17.52
CA GLU A 160 19.05 5.91 -16.80
C GLU A 160 19.63 7.33 -16.60
N ASP A 161 19.27 8.28 -17.45
CA ASP A 161 19.75 9.66 -17.37
C ASP A 161 18.87 10.55 -16.49
N ALA A 162 17.70 10.07 -16.07
CA ALA A 162 16.78 10.83 -15.25
C ALA A 162 17.23 10.85 -13.79
N LYS A 163 17.10 12.02 -13.16
CA LYS A 163 17.28 12.13 -11.72
C LYS A 163 16.09 11.52 -11.02
N VAL A 164 16.37 10.70 -10.01
CA VAL A 164 15.31 10.21 -9.14
C VAL A 164 14.90 11.33 -8.20
N ASN A 165 13.68 11.79 -8.36
CA ASN A 165 13.07 12.77 -7.48
C ASN A 165 12.01 12.06 -6.63
N VAL A 166 12.07 12.28 -5.35
CA VAL A 166 11.04 11.82 -4.42
C VAL A 166 10.37 13.06 -3.86
N TYR A 167 9.08 13.17 -4.11
CA TYR A 167 8.27 14.27 -3.61
C TYR A 167 7.38 13.72 -2.52
N THR A 168 7.46 14.33 -1.35
CA THR A 168 6.57 13.99 -0.23
C THR A 168 5.81 15.24 0.17
N THR A 169 4.52 15.11 0.39
CA THR A 169 3.70 16.15 0.99
C THR A 169 3.38 15.76 2.41
N ASP A 170 3.64 16.64 3.32
CA ASP A 170 3.35 16.42 4.74
C ASP A 170 1.90 16.79 5.08
#